data_5792293b89c098137b7305543ecc3f62
#
_entry.id   5792293b89c098137b7305543ecc3f62
#
_cell.length_a   1.000
_cell.length_b   1.000
_cell.length_c   1.000
_cell.angle_alpha   90.00
_cell.angle_beta   90.00
_cell.angle_gamma   90.00
#
_symmetry.space_group_name_H-M   'P 1'
#
loop_
_entity.id
_entity.type
_entity.pdbx_description
1 polymer ?
#
loop_
_entity_poly.entity_id
_entity_poly.type
_entity_poly.pdbx_seq_one_letter_code
_entity_poly.pdbx_strand_id
1 'polypeptide(L)'
;NNLQNWFMKKIKSFRYEKLHLQYGDFKMNALFESITAFMMAAQSFIILYILSLRYLDNIINIADFTMYFNAIIALTGTLSVIVGNIGEYNRQSLNVSDYNTLDNMEFDKIGEPKRSSFNDDNTIVFKNVFFKYPNKKEYVLKNVNVKITPGEKISIVGQNGAGKSTFIKLLCKFYRPTNGVITIGGNNIWDIDNNQYYQQIAAVFQDYQNFAFTLEENVTFGSTDRSVKSLFSEVGLKNLIDRLPDGINTYITRNFNTQGIELSGGENQKLAIARAIYKNSPILILDEPTASLDPKSESEIYDDFFAASAQKTTIFISHRLASSTKANEILVFDHGEVIERGNHMELMTLNGKYAEMFNLQKESYAKSII
;
A
#
# COMPACT_ATOMS: atom_id res chain seq x y z
N ASN A 1 -24.78 -18.08 12.69
CA ASN A 1 -25.22 -19.15 11.77
C ASN A 1 -25.59 -18.64 10.35
N ASN A 2 -26.23 -17.48 10.17
CA ASN A 2 -26.58 -16.98 8.84
C ASN A 2 -25.37 -16.58 7.99
N LEU A 3 -24.38 -15.92 8.57
CA LEU A 3 -23.17 -15.46 7.87
C LEU A 3 -22.31 -16.65 7.40
N GLN A 4 -22.15 -17.67 8.27
CA GLN A 4 -21.40 -18.87 7.92
C GLN A 4 -22.05 -19.63 6.76
N ASN A 5 -23.37 -19.79 6.78
CA ASN A 5 -24.11 -20.44 5.70
C ASN A 5 -24.04 -19.64 4.40
N TRP A 6 -24.13 -18.29 4.46
CA TRP A 6 -23.98 -17.43 3.32
C TRP A 6 -22.56 -17.52 2.74
N PHE A 7 -21.53 -17.49 3.59
CA PHE A 7 -20.12 -17.58 3.16
C PHE A 7 -19.83 -18.95 2.49
N MET A 8 -20.32 -20.05 3.08
CA MET A 8 -20.19 -21.38 2.50
C MET A 8 -20.93 -21.51 1.17
N LYS A 9 -22.10 -20.88 1.02
CA LYS A 9 -22.83 -20.84 -0.25
C LYS A 9 -22.06 -20.05 -1.32
N LYS A 10 -21.45 -18.92 -0.93
CA LYS A 10 -20.63 -18.09 -1.82
C LYS A 10 -19.36 -18.82 -2.27
N ILE A 11 -18.64 -19.47 -1.34
CA ILE A 11 -17.45 -20.29 -1.67
C ILE A 11 -17.83 -21.45 -2.61
N LYS A 12 -18.95 -22.13 -2.34
CA LYS A 12 -19.41 -23.23 -3.21
C LYS A 12 -19.75 -22.70 -4.62
N SER A 13 -20.40 -21.53 -4.75
CA SER A 13 -20.70 -20.97 -6.08
C SER A 13 -19.43 -20.63 -6.86
N PHE A 14 -18.43 -19.97 -6.23
CA PHE A 14 -17.16 -19.68 -6.87
C PHE A 14 -16.38 -20.96 -7.25
N ARG A 15 -16.41 -21.95 -6.37
CA ARG A 15 -15.75 -23.25 -6.67
C ARG A 15 -16.45 -23.92 -7.87
N TYR A 16 -17.77 -23.87 -7.94
CA TYR A 16 -18.54 -24.47 -9.02
C TYR A 16 -18.26 -23.76 -10.36
N GLU A 17 -18.22 -22.44 -10.36
CA GLU A 17 -17.88 -21.64 -11.54
C GLU A 17 -16.46 -21.93 -12.02
N LYS A 18 -15.48 -21.94 -11.10
CA LYS A 18 -14.09 -22.30 -11.41
C LYS A 18 -13.95 -23.72 -11.96
N LEU A 19 -14.64 -24.69 -11.33
CA LEU A 19 -14.66 -26.07 -11.82
C LEU A 19 -15.29 -26.19 -13.20
N HIS A 20 -16.34 -25.44 -13.48
CA HIS A 20 -16.99 -25.45 -14.78
C HIS A 20 -16.06 -24.93 -15.90
N LEU A 21 -15.32 -23.86 -15.64
CA LEU A 21 -14.31 -23.32 -16.56
C LEU A 21 -13.18 -24.35 -16.78
N GLN A 22 -12.62 -24.88 -15.69
CA GLN A 22 -11.56 -25.88 -15.77
C GLN A 22 -12.02 -27.17 -16.49
N TYR A 23 -13.27 -27.57 -16.31
CA TYR A 23 -13.84 -28.74 -16.99
C TYR A 23 -14.01 -28.50 -18.49
N GLY A 24 -14.34 -27.29 -18.92
CA GLY A 24 -14.34 -26.89 -20.32
C GLY A 24 -12.96 -27.03 -20.97
N ASP A 25 -11.95 -26.45 -20.33
CA ASP A 25 -10.56 -26.54 -20.78
C ASP A 25 -10.06 -27.98 -20.79
N PHE A 26 -10.36 -28.76 -19.75
CA PHE A 26 -10.00 -30.18 -19.66
C PHE A 26 -10.62 -31.00 -20.80
N LYS A 27 -11.90 -30.81 -21.10
CA LYS A 27 -12.54 -31.50 -22.22
C LYS A 27 -11.91 -31.17 -23.56
N MET A 28 -11.61 -29.87 -23.78
CA MET A 28 -10.99 -29.45 -25.03
C MET A 28 -9.61 -30.06 -25.19
N ASN A 29 -8.78 -29.99 -24.12
CA ASN A 29 -7.45 -30.58 -24.13
C ASN A 29 -7.50 -32.11 -24.31
N ALA A 30 -8.38 -32.82 -23.61
CA ALA A 30 -8.57 -34.24 -23.75
C ALA A 30 -9.02 -34.64 -25.18
N LEU A 31 -9.86 -33.85 -25.83
CA LEU A 31 -10.24 -34.05 -27.22
C LEU A 31 -9.02 -33.89 -28.15
N PHE A 32 -8.24 -32.84 -27.99
CA PHE A 32 -7.02 -32.61 -28.78
C PHE A 32 -6.00 -33.74 -28.58
N GLU A 33 -5.76 -34.17 -27.34
CA GLU A 33 -4.85 -35.28 -27.04
C GLU A 33 -5.34 -36.61 -27.67
N SER A 34 -6.66 -36.84 -27.64
CA SER A 34 -7.25 -38.03 -28.26
C SER A 34 -7.10 -38.04 -29.78
N ILE A 35 -7.33 -36.87 -30.44
CA ILE A 35 -7.14 -36.72 -31.87
C ILE A 35 -5.69 -36.91 -32.26
N THR A 36 -4.74 -36.30 -31.53
CA THR A 36 -3.29 -36.45 -31.80
C THR A 36 -2.82 -37.89 -31.61
N ALA A 37 -3.28 -38.60 -30.55
CA ALA A 37 -2.96 -40.01 -30.33
C ALA A 37 -3.49 -40.87 -31.47
N PHE A 38 -4.72 -40.61 -31.92
CA PHE A 38 -5.28 -41.35 -33.07
C PHE A 38 -4.49 -41.12 -34.36
N MET A 39 -4.12 -39.85 -34.65
CA MET A 39 -3.30 -39.51 -35.81
C MET A 39 -1.93 -40.19 -35.77
N MET A 40 -1.27 -40.23 -34.60
CA MET A 40 0.03 -40.92 -34.43
C MET A 40 -0.10 -42.46 -34.65
N ALA A 41 -1.18 -43.07 -34.12
CA ALA A 41 -1.45 -44.48 -34.34
C ALA A 41 -1.67 -44.78 -35.82
N ALA A 42 -2.52 -43.98 -36.51
CA ALA A 42 -2.79 -44.14 -37.95
C ALA A 42 -1.50 -43.97 -38.79
N GLN A 43 -0.68 -42.97 -38.45
CA GLN A 43 0.63 -42.77 -39.09
C GLN A 43 1.54 -43.97 -38.89
N SER A 44 1.63 -44.52 -37.70
CA SER A 44 2.46 -45.71 -37.39
C SER A 44 1.98 -46.90 -38.20
N PHE A 45 0.69 -47.13 -38.34
CA PHE A 45 0.11 -48.19 -39.17
C PHE A 45 0.47 -48.04 -40.66
N ILE A 46 0.35 -46.83 -41.20
CA ILE A 46 0.68 -46.53 -42.60
C ILE A 46 2.17 -46.80 -42.85
N ILE A 47 3.04 -46.36 -41.93
CA ILE A 47 4.48 -46.54 -42.05
C ILE A 47 4.83 -48.04 -42.04
N LEU A 48 4.29 -48.79 -41.06
CA LEU A 48 4.48 -50.22 -40.99
C LEU A 48 4.00 -50.91 -42.26
N TYR A 49 2.84 -50.55 -42.79
CA TYR A 49 2.31 -51.10 -44.02
C TYR A 49 3.25 -50.88 -45.22
N ILE A 50 3.69 -49.62 -45.41
CA ILE A 50 4.58 -49.24 -46.51
C ILE A 50 5.93 -49.96 -46.41
N LEU A 51 6.54 -49.99 -45.20
CA LEU A 51 7.81 -50.66 -44.95
C LEU A 51 7.69 -52.18 -45.15
N SER A 52 6.56 -52.78 -44.76
CA SER A 52 6.32 -54.20 -44.97
C SER A 52 6.23 -54.57 -46.47
N LEU A 53 5.54 -53.77 -47.27
CA LEU A 53 5.52 -53.97 -48.72
C LEU A 53 6.92 -53.89 -49.34
N ARG A 54 7.71 -52.85 -48.96
CA ARG A 54 9.08 -52.68 -49.46
C ARG A 54 9.99 -53.85 -49.06
N TYR A 55 9.79 -54.42 -47.86
CA TYR A 55 10.53 -55.61 -47.41
C TYR A 55 10.14 -56.86 -48.22
N LEU A 56 8.85 -57.09 -48.48
CA LEU A 56 8.34 -58.21 -49.29
C LEU A 56 8.82 -58.16 -50.74
N ASP A 57 8.97 -56.95 -51.26
CA ASP A 57 9.50 -56.71 -52.63
C ASP A 57 11.05 -56.84 -52.69
N ASN A 58 11.72 -57.23 -51.56
CA ASN A 58 13.17 -57.32 -51.44
C ASN A 58 13.92 -56.01 -51.73
N ILE A 59 13.25 -54.83 -51.59
CA ILE A 59 13.86 -53.52 -51.79
C ILE A 59 14.68 -53.08 -50.60
N ILE A 60 14.24 -53.47 -49.38
CA ILE A 60 14.92 -53.19 -48.10
C ILE A 60 15.12 -54.48 -47.33
N ASN A 61 16.19 -54.51 -46.54
CA ASN A 61 16.45 -55.60 -45.61
C ASN A 61 15.82 -55.33 -44.21
N ILE A 62 15.89 -56.29 -43.29
CA ILE A 62 15.30 -56.17 -41.97
C ILE A 62 15.99 -55.06 -41.13
N ALA A 63 17.28 -54.83 -41.36
CA ALA A 63 18.00 -53.77 -40.66
C ALA A 63 17.54 -52.37 -41.14
N ASP A 64 17.36 -52.22 -42.47
CA ASP A 64 16.85 -50.98 -43.07
C ASP A 64 15.39 -50.73 -42.57
N PHE A 65 14.55 -51.77 -42.50
CA PHE A 65 13.19 -51.69 -41.98
C PHE A 65 13.16 -51.12 -40.56
N THR A 66 13.97 -51.66 -39.67
CA THR A 66 14.01 -51.24 -38.25
C THR A 66 14.61 -49.84 -38.14
N MET A 67 15.60 -49.50 -38.94
CA MET A 67 16.23 -48.18 -38.96
C MET A 67 15.20 -47.09 -39.38
N TYR A 68 14.54 -47.32 -40.53
CA TYR A 68 13.56 -46.35 -41.01
C TYR A 68 12.35 -46.21 -40.08
N PHE A 69 11.84 -47.29 -39.52
CA PHE A 69 10.75 -47.25 -38.58
C PHE A 69 11.08 -46.43 -37.34
N ASN A 70 12.24 -46.69 -36.71
CA ASN A 70 12.70 -45.94 -35.54
C ASN A 70 12.96 -44.46 -35.86
N ALA A 71 13.56 -44.17 -37.02
CA ALA A 71 13.84 -42.79 -37.42
C ALA A 71 12.55 -41.97 -37.60
N ILE A 72 11.50 -42.58 -38.18
CA ILE A 72 10.23 -41.88 -38.38
C ILE A 72 9.51 -41.66 -37.06
N ILE A 73 9.50 -42.67 -36.15
CA ILE A 73 8.92 -42.51 -34.81
C ILE A 73 9.64 -41.40 -34.04
N ALA A 74 10.98 -41.38 -34.06
CA ALA A 74 11.76 -40.35 -33.43
C ALA A 74 11.47 -38.94 -33.98
N LEU A 75 11.35 -38.84 -35.32
CA LEU A 75 10.99 -37.58 -35.97
C LEU A 75 9.60 -37.09 -35.54
N THR A 76 8.62 -38.00 -35.52
CA THR A 76 7.25 -37.63 -35.11
C THR A 76 7.21 -37.23 -33.66
N GLY A 77 7.94 -37.89 -32.77
CA GLY A 77 8.06 -37.54 -31.36
C GLY A 77 8.67 -36.13 -31.17
N THR A 78 9.76 -35.84 -31.89
CA THR A 78 10.38 -34.49 -31.80
C THR A 78 9.47 -33.38 -32.35
N LEU A 79 8.75 -33.62 -33.43
CA LEU A 79 7.78 -32.65 -33.96
C LEU A 79 6.66 -32.39 -32.95
N SER A 80 6.15 -33.41 -32.28
CA SER A 80 5.11 -33.27 -31.24
C SER A 80 5.59 -32.42 -30.07
N VAL A 81 6.83 -32.60 -29.63
CA VAL A 81 7.46 -31.76 -28.58
C VAL A 81 7.58 -30.31 -29.02
N ILE A 82 8.00 -30.07 -30.27
CA ILE A 82 8.13 -28.70 -30.80
C ILE A 82 6.76 -28.01 -30.81
N VAL A 83 5.71 -28.68 -31.32
CA VAL A 83 4.35 -28.11 -31.34
C VAL A 83 3.83 -27.83 -29.91
N GLY A 84 4.06 -28.74 -28.97
CA GLY A 84 3.69 -28.52 -27.56
C GLY A 84 4.41 -27.31 -26.95
N ASN A 85 5.71 -27.17 -27.23
CA ASN A 85 6.50 -26.04 -26.73
C ASN A 85 6.06 -24.68 -27.32
N ILE A 86 5.56 -24.64 -28.55
CA ILE A 86 5.01 -23.41 -29.12
C ILE A 86 3.79 -22.91 -28.33
N GLY A 87 2.91 -23.83 -27.92
CA GLY A 87 1.76 -23.48 -27.07
C GLY A 87 2.17 -22.89 -25.73
N GLU A 88 3.15 -23.55 -25.07
CA GLU A 88 3.69 -23.06 -23.79
C GLU A 88 4.43 -21.72 -23.93
N TYR A 89 5.20 -21.55 -25.01
CA TYR A 89 5.87 -20.28 -25.32
C TYR A 89 4.88 -19.13 -25.47
N ASN A 90 3.78 -19.35 -26.19
CA ASN A 90 2.74 -18.32 -26.35
C ASN A 90 2.10 -17.93 -24.99
N ARG A 91 1.90 -18.92 -24.09
CA ARG A 91 1.37 -18.66 -22.74
C ARG A 91 2.35 -17.86 -21.90
N GLN A 92 3.63 -18.19 -21.96
CA GLN A 92 4.68 -17.45 -21.23
C GLN A 92 4.90 -16.04 -21.80
N SER A 93 4.74 -15.86 -23.12
CA SER A 93 4.81 -14.54 -23.76
C SER A 93 3.76 -13.56 -23.24
N LEU A 94 2.56 -14.02 -22.88
CA LEU A 94 1.54 -13.18 -22.23
C LEU A 94 2.01 -12.67 -20.86
N ASN A 95 2.61 -13.53 -20.05
CA ASN A 95 3.17 -13.13 -18.75
C ASN A 95 4.30 -12.11 -18.90
N VAL A 96 5.15 -12.26 -19.92
CA VAL A 96 6.20 -11.30 -20.24
C VAL A 96 5.62 -9.97 -20.74
N SER A 97 4.53 -10.03 -21.52
CA SER A 97 3.81 -8.84 -21.96
C SER A 97 3.21 -8.06 -20.78
N ASP A 98 2.64 -8.75 -19.80
CA ASP A 98 2.13 -8.13 -18.58
C ASP A 98 3.26 -7.49 -17.76
N TYR A 99 4.40 -8.16 -17.64
CA TYR A 99 5.60 -7.60 -17.00
C TYR A 99 6.10 -6.36 -17.76
N ASN A 100 6.23 -6.42 -19.08
CA ASN A 100 6.62 -5.28 -19.88
C ASN A 100 5.62 -4.12 -19.78
N THR A 101 4.34 -4.42 -19.62
CA THR A 101 3.32 -3.39 -19.41
C THR A 101 3.54 -2.68 -18.07
N LEU A 102 3.89 -3.42 -17.00
CA LEU A 102 4.25 -2.85 -15.71
C LEU A 102 5.56 -2.03 -15.79
N ASP A 103 6.58 -2.55 -16.46
CA ASP A 103 7.89 -1.89 -16.60
C ASP A 103 7.80 -0.62 -17.45
N ASN A 104 6.95 -0.64 -18.48
CA ASN A 104 6.68 0.51 -19.34
C ASN A 104 5.54 1.41 -18.83
N MET A 105 4.89 1.08 -17.69
CA MET A 105 4.05 2.08 -17.05
C MET A 105 4.93 3.30 -16.79
N GLU A 106 4.69 4.36 -17.54
CA GLU A 106 5.25 5.66 -17.23
C GLU A 106 4.72 6.04 -15.84
N PHE A 107 5.43 5.60 -14.80
CA PHE A 107 5.45 6.38 -13.57
C PHE A 107 5.79 7.77 -14.05
N ASP A 108 4.87 8.73 -13.88
CA ASP A 108 5.09 10.14 -14.24
C ASP A 108 6.58 10.41 -14.22
N LYS A 109 7.21 10.53 -15.40
CA LYS A 109 8.60 10.92 -15.48
C LYS A 109 8.67 12.25 -14.79
N ILE A 110 8.92 12.18 -13.49
CA ILE A 110 9.27 13.35 -12.69
C ILE A 110 10.45 13.91 -13.46
N GLY A 111 10.24 15.05 -14.11
CA GLY A 111 11.29 15.68 -14.93
C GLY A 111 12.56 15.64 -14.10
N GLU A 112 13.72 15.42 -14.75
CA GLU A 112 15.00 15.25 -14.05
C GLU A 112 15.03 16.20 -12.87
N PRO A 113 15.13 15.68 -11.61
CA PRO A 113 15.00 16.52 -10.45
C PRO A 113 16.06 17.60 -10.56
N LYS A 114 15.63 18.84 -10.70
CA LYS A 114 16.55 19.97 -10.60
C LYS A 114 17.13 19.82 -9.19
N ARG A 115 18.44 19.58 -9.08
CA ARG A 115 19.15 19.52 -7.82
C ARG A 115 18.92 20.82 -7.06
N SER A 116 17.81 20.91 -6.36
CA SER A 116 17.56 21.96 -5.39
C SER A 116 18.18 21.48 -4.09
N SER A 117 19.25 22.15 -3.67
CA SER A 117 19.69 21.99 -2.29
C SER A 117 18.54 22.41 -1.40
N PHE A 118 18.10 21.53 -0.49
CA PHE A 118 17.24 21.96 0.60
C PHE A 118 17.98 23.06 1.38
N ASN A 119 17.39 24.22 1.47
CA ASN A 119 17.78 25.20 2.48
C ASN A 119 17.22 24.68 3.82
N ASP A 120 17.85 25.00 4.94
CA ASP A 120 17.38 24.64 6.28
C ASP A 120 15.98 25.18 6.62
N ASP A 121 15.42 26.03 5.75
CA ASP A 121 14.05 26.53 5.85
C ASP A 121 13.05 25.50 5.32
N ASN A 122 12.43 24.75 6.24
CA ASN A 122 11.37 23.79 5.94
C ASN A 122 9.95 24.41 5.96
N THR A 123 9.82 25.70 5.66
CA THR A 123 8.52 26.38 5.53
C THR A 123 7.69 25.72 4.42
N ILE A 124 6.50 25.25 4.77
CA ILE A 124 5.55 24.64 3.83
C ILE A 124 4.57 25.73 3.36
N VAL A 125 4.38 25.86 2.04
CA VAL A 125 3.42 26.81 1.49
C VAL A 125 2.54 26.12 0.45
N PHE A 126 1.23 26.20 0.66
CA PHE A 126 0.20 25.92 -0.34
C PHE A 126 -0.26 27.25 -0.92
N LYS A 127 -0.17 27.44 -2.23
CA LYS A 127 -0.56 28.68 -2.90
C LYS A 127 -1.58 28.39 -3.99
N ASN A 128 -2.80 28.87 -3.80
CA ASN A 128 -3.94 28.71 -4.72
C ASN A 128 -4.13 27.25 -5.17
N VAL A 129 -4.07 26.30 -4.22
CA VAL A 129 -4.11 24.87 -4.52
C VAL A 129 -5.54 24.41 -4.74
N PHE A 130 -5.79 23.85 -5.94
CA PHE A 130 -7.01 23.14 -6.29
C PHE A 130 -6.67 21.68 -6.58
N PHE A 131 -7.53 20.76 -6.18
CA PHE A 131 -7.34 19.35 -6.47
C PHE A 131 -8.65 18.61 -6.68
N LYS A 132 -8.67 17.74 -7.68
CA LYS A 132 -9.68 16.71 -7.91
C LYS A 132 -9.02 15.36 -8.19
N TYR A 133 -9.59 14.28 -7.70
CA TYR A 133 -9.08 12.94 -7.99
C TYR A 133 -9.21 12.59 -9.48
N PRO A 134 -8.32 11.74 -10.02
CA PRO A 134 -8.49 11.19 -11.37
C PRO A 134 -9.91 10.63 -11.55
N ASN A 135 -10.51 10.88 -12.71
CA ASN A 135 -11.87 10.43 -13.06
C ASN A 135 -13.02 11.03 -12.21
N LYS A 136 -12.75 12.03 -11.37
CA LYS A 136 -13.79 12.81 -10.67
C LYS A 136 -13.93 14.21 -11.30
N LYS A 137 -15.18 14.70 -11.37
CA LYS A 137 -15.47 16.03 -11.92
C LYS A 137 -15.32 17.13 -10.86
N GLU A 138 -15.63 16.82 -9.62
CA GLU A 138 -15.68 17.76 -8.51
C GLU A 138 -14.31 18.00 -7.88
N TYR A 139 -14.03 19.24 -7.53
CA TYR A 139 -12.86 19.59 -6.75
C TYR A 139 -13.06 19.20 -5.29
N VAL A 140 -12.08 18.47 -4.75
CA VAL A 140 -12.01 18.11 -3.33
C VAL A 140 -11.29 19.18 -2.52
N LEU A 141 -10.31 19.86 -3.12
CA LEU A 141 -9.70 21.07 -2.55
C LEU A 141 -9.89 22.23 -3.51
N LYS A 142 -10.22 23.40 -2.93
CA LYS A 142 -10.56 24.62 -3.67
C LYS A 142 -9.81 25.79 -3.06
N ASN A 143 -8.93 26.38 -3.84
CA ASN A 143 -8.18 27.60 -3.48
C ASN A 143 -7.53 27.56 -2.09
N VAL A 144 -6.91 26.43 -1.75
CA VAL A 144 -6.25 26.27 -0.45
C VAL A 144 -4.98 27.12 -0.42
N ASN A 145 -4.92 28.04 0.55
CA ASN A 145 -3.80 28.94 0.82
C ASN A 145 -3.37 28.77 2.29
N VAL A 146 -2.24 28.10 2.52
CA VAL A 146 -1.73 27.78 3.86
C VAL A 146 -0.22 27.98 3.88
N LYS A 147 0.28 28.61 4.93
CA LYS A 147 1.71 28.70 5.23
C LYS A 147 1.95 28.10 6.61
N ILE A 148 2.88 27.17 6.72
CA ILE A 148 3.28 26.50 7.96
C ILE A 148 4.78 26.75 8.15
N THR A 149 5.16 27.32 9.29
CA THR A 149 6.56 27.60 9.60
C THR A 149 7.23 26.44 10.32
N PRO A 150 8.57 26.31 10.23
CA PRO A 150 9.29 25.23 10.92
C PRO A 150 9.02 25.21 12.42
N GLY A 151 8.80 24.02 12.96
CA GLY A 151 8.54 23.80 14.40
C GLY A 151 7.09 24.04 14.83
N GLU A 152 6.21 24.49 13.97
CA GLU A 152 4.78 24.66 14.29
C GLU A 152 4.05 23.32 14.41
N LYS A 153 3.09 23.28 15.34
CA LYS A 153 2.14 22.17 15.51
C LYS A 153 0.79 22.61 14.94
N ILE A 154 0.41 22.03 13.81
CA ILE A 154 -0.81 22.36 13.07
C ILE A 154 -1.83 21.25 13.25
N SER A 155 -3.02 21.60 13.73
CA SER A 155 -4.17 20.70 13.73
C SER A 155 -5.06 20.99 12.53
N ILE A 156 -5.49 19.94 11.82
CA ILE A 156 -6.45 20.05 10.73
C ILE A 156 -7.77 19.42 11.20
N VAL A 157 -8.82 20.22 11.23
CA VAL A 157 -10.15 19.81 11.68
C VAL A 157 -11.22 20.10 10.61
N GLY A 158 -12.37 19.45 10.73
CA GLY A 158 -13.50 19.60 9.81
C GLY A 158 -14.30 18.31 9.66
N GLN A 159 -15.45 18.39 9.03
CA GLN A 159 -16.33 17.24 8.81
C GLN A 159 -15.69 16.17 7.90
N ASN A 160 -16.28 14.97 7.89
CA ASN A 160 -15.86 13.92 6.97
C ASN A 160 -16.09 14.38 5.52
N GLY A 161 -15.08 14.14 4.66
CA GLY A 161 -15.13 14.60 3.26
C GLY A 161 -14.75 16.08 3.05
N ALA A 162 -14.40 16.85 4.09
CA ALA A 162 -14.01 18.25 3.95
C ALA A 162 -12.66 18.46 3.23
N GLY A 163 -11.88 17.41 2.93
CA GLY A 163 -10.60 17.51 2.21
C GLY A 163 -9.35 17.33 3.06
N LYS A 164 -9.47 17.06 4.37
CA LYS A 164 -8.36 16.94 5.32
C LYS A 164 -7.27 15.95 4.90
N SER A 165 -7.64 14.67 4.72
CA SER A 165 -6.68 13.63 4.29
C SER A 165 -6.18 13.86 2.86
N THR A 166 -6.96 14.56 2.01
CA THR A 166 -6.51 14.95 0.66
C THR A 166 -5.40 16.01 0.73
N PHE A 167 -5.48 16.96 1.65
CA PHE A 167 -4.42 17.91 1.91
C PHE A 167 -3.11 17.19 2.29
N ILE A 168 -3.18 16.23 3.20
CA ILE A 168 -2.02 15.40 3.59
C ILE A 168 -1.48 14.60 2.40
N LYS A 169 -2.34 13.97 1.61
CA LYS A 169 -1.93 13.18 0.44
C LYS A 169 -1.20 14.02 -0.61
N LEU A 170 -1.59 15.27 -0.81
CA LEU A 170 -0.88 16.21 -1.67
C LEU A 170 0.49 16.57 -1.08
N LEU A 171 0.55 16.85 0.20
CA LEU A 171 1.82 17.13 0.89
C LEU A 171 2.76 15.92 0.86
N CYS A 172 2.23 14.69 0.90
CA CYS A 172 3.03 13.46 0.76
C CYS A 172 3.39 13.11 -0.70
N LYS A 173 3.11 13.97 -1.67
CA LYS A 173 3.35 13.73 -3.11
C LYS A 173 2.61 12.52 -3.68
N PHE A 174 1.51 12.05 -3.08
CA PHE A 174 0.71 10.94 -3.64
C PHE A 174 -0.08 11.37 -4.88
N TYR A 175 -0.39 12.67 -4.96
CA TYR A 175 -1.06 13.28 -6.11
C TYR A 175 -0.50 14.65 -6.39
N ARG A 176 -0.52 15.06 -7.67
CA ARG A 176 -0.21 16.44 -8.07
C ARG A 176 -1.45 17.33 -7.90
N PRO A 177 -1.31 18.58 -7.44
CA PRO A 177 -2.42 19.52 -7.46
C PRO A 177 -2.90 19.75 -8.90
N THR A 178 -4.21 19.91 -9.08
CA THR A 178 -4.77 20.25 -10.40
C THR A 178 -4.36 21.64 -10.84
N ASN A 179 -4.35 22.59 -9.90
CA ASN A 179 -3.85 23.96 -10.08
C ASN A 179 -3.18 24.41 -8.78
N GLY A 180 -2.37 25.48 -8.88
CA GLY A 180 -1.61 26.00 -7.76
C GLY A 180 -0.27 25.30 -7.57
N VAL A 181 0.42 25.64 -6.49
CA VAL A 181 1.75 25.10 -6.19
C VAL A 181 1.89 24.82 -4.69
N ILE A 182 2.64 23.74 -4.38
CA ILE A 182 3.05 23.41 -3.02
C ILE A 182 4.56 23.50 -2.97
N THR A 183 5.09 24.24 -1.99
CA THR A 183 6.54 24.42 -1.82
C THR A 183 6.98 24.05 -0.42
N ILE A 184 8.23 23.57 -0.31
CA ILE A 184 8.96 23.42 0.97
C ILE A 184 10.29 24.16 0.82
N GLY A 185 10.60 25.07 1.76
CA GLY A 185 11.80 25.88 1.70
C GLY A 185 11.88 26.73 0.41
N GLY A 186 10.72 27.15 -0.12
CA GLY A 186 10.62 27.91 -1.36
C GLY A 186 10.71 27.08 -2.64
N ASN A 187 11.07 25.81 -2.57
CA ASN A 187 11.17 24.92 -3.73
C ASN A 187 9.84 24.18 -3.96
N ASN A 188 9.40 24.12 -5.23
CA ASN A 188 8.24 23.30 -5.58
C ASN A 188 8.53 21.83 -5.25
N ILE A 189 7.64 21.19 -4.49
CA ILE A 189 7.86 19.82 -4.04
C ILE A 189 8.07 18.83 -5.22
N TRP A 190 7.49 19.10 -6.39
CA TRP A 190 7.60 18.26 -7.58
C TRP A 190 8.93 18.43 -8.32
N ASP A 191 9.70 19.48 -8.03
CA ASP A 191 11.04 19.69 -8.60
C ASP A 191 12.16 19.10 -7.71
N ILE A 192 11.80 18.57 -6.54
CA ILE A 192 12.71 17.96 -5.57
C ILE A 192 12.80 16.45 -5.83
N ASP A 193 14.00 15.90 -5.78
CA ASP A 193 14.20 14.44 -5.83
C ASP A 193 13.39 13.71 -4.76
N ASN A 194 12.77 12.57 -5.11
CA ASN A 194 11.89 11.86 -4.21
C ASN A 194 12.60 11.35 -2.95
N ASN A 195 13.83 10.86 -3.07
CA ASN A 195 14.57 10.37 -1.91
C ASN A 195 14.88 11.51 -0.95
N GLN A 196 15.31 12.67 -1.48
CA GLN A 196 15.53 13.87 -0.68
C GLN A 196 14.23 14.37 -0.03
N TYR A 197 13.15 14.41 -0.81
CA TYR A 197 11.85 14.84 -0.31
C TYR A 197 11.33 13.95 0.82
N TYR A 198 11.34 12.64 0.60
CA TYR A 198 10.85 11.71 1.62
C TYR A 198 11.74 11.63 2.87
N GLN A 199 13.00 12.06 2.83
CA GLN A 199 13.80 12.26 4.04
C GLN A 199 13.26 13.40 4.91
N GLN A 200 12.59 14.39 4.32
CA GLN A 200 12.03 15.53 5.06
C GLN A 200 10.70 15.23 5.76
N ILE A 201 9.99 14.18 5.36
CA ILE A 201 8.64 13.89 5.85
C ILE A 201 8.56 12.47 6.42
N ALA A 202 8.00 12.34 7.62
CA ALA A 202 7.54 11.06 8.16
C ALA A 202 6.03 11.15 8.39
N ALA A 203 5.28 10.15 7.93
CA ALA A 203 3.82 10.14 8.02
C ALA A 203 3.31 8.84 8.64
N VAL A 204 2.33 8.95 9.51
CA VAL A 204 1.49 7.87 10.02
C VAL A 204 0.09 8.09 9.46
N PHE A 205 -0.36 7.17 8.61
CA PHE A 205 -1.71 7.19 8.04
C PHE A 205 -2.66 6.35 8.88
N GLN A 206 -3.95 6.57 8.70
CA GLN A 206 -5.02 5.81 9.38
C GLN A 206 -4.89 4.30 9.13
N ASP A 207 -4.56 3.91 7.89
CA ASP A 207 -4.41 2.51 7.47
C ASP A 207 -2.93 2.07 7.52
N TYR A 208 -2.28 2.22 8.68
CA TYR A 208 -0.92 1.74 8.85
C TYR A 208 -0.85 0.21 8.83
N GLN A 209 0.19 -0.32 8.19
CA GLN A 209 0.46 -1.76 8.12
C GLN A 209 1.67 -2.13 8.97
N ASN A 210 1.57 -3.25 9.67
CA ASN A 210 2.70 -3.88 10.32
C ASN A 210 3.15 -5.09 9.51
N PHE A 211 4.46 -5.28 9.45
CA PHE A 211 5.07 -6.40 8.76
C PHE A 211 5.26 -7.56 9.74
N ALA A 212 5.17 -8.79 9.24
CA ALA A 212 5.40 -10.00 10.04
C ALA A 212 6.90 -10.21 10.37
N PHE A 213 7.55 -9.16 10.85
CA PHE A 213 8.94 -9.09 11.29
C PHE A 213 8.98 -8.84 12.81
N THR A 214 10.18 -8.66 13.37
CA THR A 214 10.33 -8.30 14.79
C THR A 214 9.84 -6.87 15.06
N LEU A 215 9.64 -6.53 16.34
CA LEU A 215 9.30 -5.17 16.75
C LEU A 215 10.38 -4.18 16.30
N GLU A 216 11.67 -4.54 16.47
CA GLU A 216 12.79 -3.71 16.05
C GLU A 216 12.80 -3.49 14.54
N GLU A 217 12.69 -4.55 13.73
CA GLU A 217 12.69 -4.48 12.27
C GLU A 217 11.52 -3.66 11.73
N ASN A 218 10.36 -3.71 12.39
CA ASN A 218 9.20 -2.90 12.04
C ASN A 218 9.44 -1.39 12.21
N VAL A 219 10.37 -0.99 13.07
CA VAL A 219 10.70 0.42 13.30
C VAL A 219 11.91 0.85 12.47
N THR A 220 12.94 0.03 12.41
CA THR A 220 14.23 0.39 11.81
C THR A 220 14.32 0.10 10.32
N PHE A 221 13.55 -0.85 9.82
CA PHE A 221 13.70 -1.43 8.47
C PHE A 221 15.15 -1.84 8.17
N GLY A 222 15.83 -2.37 9.20
CA GLY A 222 17.22 -2.82 9.11
C GLY A 222 18.28 -1.72 9.21
N SER A 223 17.89 -0.45 9.43
CA SER A 223 18.85 0.62 9.74
C SER A 223 19.38 0.46 11.17
N THR A 224 20.66 0.76 11.38
CA THR A 224 21.35 0.70 12.69
C THR A 224 21.76 2.08 13.20
N ASP A 225 21.27 3.14 12.58
CA ASP A 225 21.74 4.51 12.82
C ASP A 225 21.41 5.01 14.23
N ARG A 226 20.38 4.45 14.87
CA ARG A 226 19.89 4.89 16.19
C ARG A 226 19.39 3.70 17.01
N SER A 227 19.68 3.71 18.32
CA SER A 227 19.10 2.73 19.24
C SER A 227 17.59 2.92 19.37
N VAL A 228 16.83 1.83 19.27
CA VAL A 228 15.37 1.83 19.39
C VAL A 228 14.88 1.69 20.83
N LYS A 229 15.74 1.28 21.78
CA LYS A 229 15.33 1.01 23.17
C LYS A 229 14.76 2.23 23.88
N SER A 230 15.43 3.41 23.75
CA SER A 230 14.91 4.66 24.31
C SER A 230 13.61 5.06 23.66
N LEU A 231 13.53 4.94 22.33
CA LEU A 231 12.36 5.30 21.55
C LEU A 231 11.11 4.51 21.95
N PHE A 232 11.22 3.21 22.17
CA PHE A 232 10.10 2.40 22.65
C PHE A 232 9.59 2.84 24.02
N SER A 233 10.47 3.36 24.87
CA SER A 233 10.05 3.96 26.15
C SER A 233 9.35 5.29 25.94
N GLU A 234 9.86 6.13 25.05
CA GLU A 234 9.29 7.45 24.70
C GLU A 234 7.87 7.35 24.14
N VAL A 235 7.56 6.30 23.36
CA VAL A 235 6.23 6.05 22.79
C VAL A 235 5.35 5.16 23.68
N GLY A 236 5.73 4.89 24.92
CA GLY A 236 4.93 4.12 25.86
C GLY A 236 4.80 2.62 25.54
N LEU A 237 5.78 2.01 24.84
CA LEU A 237 5.85 0.57 24.56
C LEU A 237 6.74 -0.20 25.54
N LYS A 238 7.37 0.46 26.51
CA LYS A 238 8.27 -0.18 27.48
C LYS A 238 7.61 -1.37 28.18
N ASN A 239 6.41 -1.20 28.72
CA ASN A 239 5.70 -2.26 29.44
C ASN A 239 5.38 -3.49 28.57
N LEU A 240 5.18 -3.31 27.28
CA LEU A 240 5.04 -4.40 26.34
C LEU A 240 6.36 -5.16 26.22
N ILE A 241 7.45 -4.46 25.92
CA ILE A 241 8.77 -5.06 25.68
C ILE A 241 9.28 -5.80 26.92
N ASP A 242 9.11 -5.23 28.12
CA ASP A 242 9.53 -5.84 29.38
C ASP A 242 8.80 -7.17 29.70
N ARG A 243 7.63 -7.40 29.11
CA ARG A 243 6.86 -8.65 29.26
C ARG A 243 7.23 -9.73 28.25
N LEU A 244 7.94 -9.37 27.18
CA LEU A 244 8.24 -10.28 26.09
C LEU A 244 9.58 -10.99 26.33
N PRO A 245 9.66 -12.33 26.17
CA PRO A 245 10.88 -13.09 26.39
C PRO A 245 12.06 -12.61 25.54
N ASP A 246 11.78 -12.30 24.26
CA ASP A 246 12.79 -11.85 23.29
C ASP A 246 12.82 -10.32 23.16
N GLY A 247 12.06 -9.58 24.00
CA GLY A 247 12.02 -8.13 24.02
C GLY A 247 11.69 -7.55 22.63
N ILE A 248 12.54 -6.65 22.13
CA ILE A 248 12.39 -6.01 20.81
C ILE A 248 12.55 -6.98 19.62
N ASN A 249 13.17 -8.14 19.82
CA ASN A 249 13.34 -9.18 18.80
C ASN A 249 12.13 -10.09 18.67
N THR A 250 11.06 -9.85 19.41
CA THR A 250 9.81 -10.62 19.30
C THR A 250 9.13 -10.33 17.97
N TYR A 251 8.76 -11.40 17.25
CA TYR A 251 8.02 -11.30 15.97
C TYR A 251 6.58 -10.82 16.19
N ILE A 252 6.14 -9.96 15.30
CA ILE A 252 4.73 -9.56 15.18
C ILE A 252 4.05 -10.57 14.26
N THR A 253 2.87 -11.05 14.67
CA THR A 253 2.10 -12.11 14.03
C THR A 253 2.80 -13.49 14.07
N ARG A 254 2.02 -14.54 13.79
CA ARG A 254 2.52 -15.92 13.79
C ARG A 254 2.82 -16.46 12.39
N ASN A 255 2.90 -15.58 11.39
CA ASN A 255 3.07 -16.00 10.00
C ASN A 255 4.45 -16.66 9.75
N PHE A 256 5.51 -16.14 10.37
CA PHE A 256 6.87 -16.64 10.20
C PHE A 256 7.46 -17.24 11.48
N ASN A 257 6.88 -16.95 12.64
CA ASN A 257 7.32 -17.47 13.92
C ASN A 257 6.11 -17.87 14.77
N THR A 258 6.00 -19.13 15.16
CA THR A 258 4.87 -19.65 15.96
C THR A 258 4.76 -19.01 17.36
N GLN A 259 5.86 -18.44 17.87
CA GLN A 259 5.90 -17.69 19.13
C GLN A 259 5.63 -16.20 18.95
N GLY A 260 5.33 -15.77 17.71
CA GLY A 260 4.96 -14.39 17.41
C GLY A 260 3.71 -13.93 18.17
N ILE A 261 3.64 -12.63 18.45
CA ILE A 261 2.56 -12.01 19.20
C ILE A 261 1.61 -11.22 18.30
N GLU A 262 0.38 -11.08 18.74
CA GLU A 262 -0.57 -10.11 18.16
C GLU A 262 -0.60 -8.88 19.07
N LEU A 263 -0.35 -7.71 18.47
CA LEU A 263 -0.41 -6.43 19.17
C LEU A 263 -1.87 -5.96 19.31
N SER A 264 -2.20 -5.33 20.42
CA SER A 264 -3.46 -4.59 20.57
C SER A 264 -3.50 -3.38 19.62
N GLY A 265 -4.69 -2.82 19.37
CA GLY A 265 -4.83 -1.65 18.51
C GLY A 265 -3.95 -0.47 18.95
N GLY A 266 -3.87 -0.20 20.26
CA GLY A 266 -3.03 0.86 20.80
C GLY A 266 -1.52 0.58 20.66
N GLU A 267 -1.09 -0.67 20.87
CA GLU A 267 0.31 -1.06 20.68
C GLU A 267 0.73 -0.99 19.20
N ASN A 268 -0.13 -1.41 18.29
CA ASN A 268 0.07 -1.27 16.85
C ASN A 268 0.28 0.20 16.45
N GLN A 269 -0.55 1.08 17.00
CA GLN A 269 -0.47 2.50 16.76
C GLN A 269 0.82 3.13 17.30
N LYS A 270 1.19 2.80 18.55
CA LYS A 270 2.45 3.24 19.15
C LYS A 270 3.65 2.78 18.34
N LEU A 271 3.59 1.59 17.76
CA LEU A 271 4.64 1.08 16.86
C LEU A 271 4.72 1.89 15.56
N ALA A 272 3.59 2.28 14.96
CA ALA A 272 3.57 3.13 13.78
C ALA A 272 4.13 4.53 14.07
N ILE A 273 3.84 5.08 15.23
CA ILE A 273 4.40 6.35 15.72
C ILE A 273 5.92 6.21 15.96
N ALA A 274 6.36 5.12 16.60
CA ALA A 274 7.80 4.84 16.80
C ALA A 274 8.55 4.84 15.47
N ARG A 275 7.98 4.21 14.44
CA ARG A 275 8.53 4.21 13.07
C ARG A 275 8.72 5.62 12.51
N ALA A 276 7.71 6.49 12.67
CA ALA A 276 7.77 7.87 12.19
C ALA A 276 8.82 8.71 12.96
N ILE A 277 8.91 8.53 14.27
CA ILE A 277 9.90 9.23 15.10
C ILE A 277 11.32 8.71 14.82
N TYR A 278 11.50 7.38 14.63
CA TYR A 278 12.79 6.77 14.31
C TYR A 278 13.40 7.36 13.04
N LYS A 279 12.60 7.58 12.03
CA LYS A 279 13.00 8.19 10.75
C LYS A 279 13.63 9.57 10.93
N ASN A 280 13.35 10.27 12.00
CA ASN A 280 13.91 11.56 12.41
C ASN A 280 13.73 12.70 11.39
N SER A 281 12.68 12.67 10.60
CA SER A 281 12.35 13.73 9.64
C SER A 281 11.95 15.04 10.34
N PRO A 282 12.25 16.21 9.76
CA PRO A 282 11.88 17.51 10.32
C PRO A 282 10.37 17.79 10.28
N ILE A 283 9.61 17.13 9.40
CA ILE A 283 8.16 17.25 9.25
C ILE A 283 7.52 15.92 9.62
N LEU A 284 6.62 15.94 10.61
CA LEU A 284 5.85 14.78 11.05
C LEU A 284 4.38 14.97 10.73
N ILE A 285 3.75 13.93 10.20
CA ILE A 285 2.33 13.94 9.80
C ILE A 285 1.62 12.78 10.49
N LEU A 286 0.44 13.07 11.07
CA LEU A 286 -0.46 12.07 11.63
C LEU A 286 -1.86 12.25 11.02
N ASP A 287 -2.31 11.27 10.26
CA ASP A 287 -3.65 11.24 9.68
C ASP A 287 -4.54 10.28 10.47
N GLU A 288 -5.28 10.84 11.45
CA GLU A 288 -6.25 10.11 12.29
C GLU A 288 -5.70 8.83 12.93
N PRO A 289 -4.54 8.86 13.55
CA PRO A 289 -3.90 7.62 14.02
C PRO A 289 -4.69 6.92 15.15
N THR A 290 -5.65 7.58 15.82
CA THR A 290 -6.28 7.15 17.08
C THR A 290 -7.75 6.77 16.97
N ALA A 291 -8.28 6.53 15.78
CA ALA A 291 -9.69 6.30 15.52
C ALA A 291 -10.34 5.14 16.33
N SER A 292 -9.54 4.21 16.84
CA SER A 292 -9.99 3.02 17.57
C SER A 292 -9.76 3.07 19.09
N LEU A 293 -9.24 4.18 19.66
CA LEU A 293 -8.85 4.28 21.05
C LEU A 293 -9.88 5.04 21.90
N ASP A 294 -9.88 4.74 23.21
CA ASP A 294 -10.63 5.54 24.19
C ASP A 294 -9.99 6.94 24.36
N PRO A 295 -10.75 7.93 24.88
CA PRO A 295 -10.28 9.32 24.97
C PRO A 295 -9.01 9.53 25.80
N LYS A 296 -8.81 8.73 26.84
CA LYS A 296 -7.65 8.84 27.72
C LYS A 296 -6.39 8.33 27.03
N SER A 297 -6.47 7.14 26.45
CA SER A 297 -5.38 6.53 25.70
C SER A 297 -4.97 7.38 24.50
N GLU A 298 -5.93 8.02 23.82
CA GLU A 298 -5.65 8.96 22.74
C GLU A 298 -4.85 10.17 23.24
N SER A 299 -5.29 10.80 24.35
CA SER A 299 -4.58 11.96 24.90
C SER A 299 -3.14 11.63 25.27
N GLU A 300 -2.92 10.47 25.90
CA GLU A 300 -1.59 9.98 26.27
C GLU A 300 -0.68 9.81 25.06
N ILE A 301 -1.21 9.22 23.97
CA ILE A 301 -0.45 9.05 22.72
C ILE A 301 -0.08 10.39 22.08
N TYR A 302 -1.00 11.35 22.06
CA TYR A 302 -0.66 12.69 21.55
C TYR A 302 0.36 13.39 22.44
N ASP A 303 0.31 13.24 23.77
CA ASP A 303 1.28 13.81 24.69
C ASP A 303 2.67 13.23 24.47
N ASP A 304 2.78 11.89 24.39
CA ASP A 304 4.03 11.19 24.10
C ASP A 304 4.58 11.64 22.73
N PHE A 305 3.71 11.71 21.72
CA PHE A 305 4.10 12.15 20.38
C PHE A 305 4.59 13.59 20.34
N PHE A 306 3.89 14.52 20.98
CA PHE A 306 4.29 15.94 21.01
C PHE A 306 5.56 16.17 21.81
N ALA A 307 5.79 15.37 22.85
CA ALA A 307 7.05 15.38 23.59
C ALA A 307 8.22 14.92 22.70
N ALA A 308 8.05 13.80 21.98
CA ALA A 308 9.06 13.24 21.10
C ALA A 308 9.29 14.10 19.82
N SER A 309 8.33 14.98 19.46
CA SER A 309 8.40 15.85 18.28
C SER A 309 8.60 17.34 18.62
N ALA A 310 9.12 17.69 19.79
CA ALA A 310 9.11 19.04 20.34
C ALA A 310 9.70 20.14 19.43
N GLN A 311 10.68 19.81 18.59
CA GLN A 311 11.35 20.76 17.69
C GLN A 311 11.00 20.56 16.20
N LYS A 312 10.01 19.70 15.91
CA LYS A 312 9.64 19.35 14.53
C LYS A 312 8.33 20.02 14.13
N THR A 313 8.21 20.32 12.85
CA THR A 313 6.92 20.71 12.28
C THR A 313 5.98 19.51 12.35
N THR A 314 4.83 19.67 12.98
CA THR A 314 3.89 18.58 13.19
C THR A 314 2.54 18.95 12.61
N ILE A 315 2.01 18.14 11.71
CA ILE A 315 0.69 18.30 11.11
C ILE A 315 -0.15 17.10 11.50
N PHE A 316 -1.28 17.30 12.15
CA PHE A 316 -2.12 16.18 12.55
C PHE A 316 -3.60 16.44 12.28
N ILE A 317 -4.27 15.37 11.88
CA ILE A 317 -5.72 15.31 11.78
C ILE A 317 -6.24 14.50 12.97
N SER A 318 -7.16 15.06 13.72
CA SER A 318 -7.85 14.37 14.79
C SER A 318 -9.38 14.53 14.65
N HIS A 319 -10.09 13.44 14.87
CA HIS A 319 -11.55 13.48 15.01
C HIS A 319 -12.00 14.07 16.36
N ARG A 320 -11.08 14.13 17.34
CA ARG A 320 -11.36 14.66 18.67
C ARG A 320 -10.75 16.04 18.81
N LEU A 321 -11.61 17.05 18.83
CA LEU A 321 -11.18 18.43 18.90
C LEU A 321 -10.42 18.79 20.19
N ALA A 322 -10.55 17.99 21.24
CA ALA A 322 -9.76 18.13 22.45
C ALA A 322 -8.25 18.03 22.18
N SER A 323 -7.80 17.18 21.26
CA SER A 323 -6.38 17.08 20.86
C SER A 323 -5.91 18.32 20.12
N SER A 324 -6.81 19.00 19.40
CA SER A 324 -6.49 20.21 18.62
C SER A 324 -6.14 21.40 19.52
N THR A 325 -6.56 21.41 20.79
CA THR A 325 -6.23 22.49 21.75
C THR A 325 -4.73 22.58 22.03
N LYS A 326 -3.96 21.53 21.73
CA LYS A 326 -2.50 21.46 21.91
C LYS A 326 -1.72 22.01 20.70
N ALA A 327 -2.41 22.33 19.60
CA ALA A 327 -1.80 22.89 18.40
C ALA A 327 -1.45 24.37 18.57
N ASN A 328 -0.41 24.85 17.91
CA ASN A 328 -0.10 26.26 17.80
C ASN A 328 -1.16 26.94 16.92
N GLU A 329 -1.61 26.24 15.88
CA GLU A 329 -2.60 26.73 14.93
C GLU A 329 -3.52 25.59 14.49
N ILE A 330 -4.78 25.92 14.25
CA ILE A 330 -5.85 25.05 13.80
C ILE A 330 -6.34 25.54 12.45
N LEU A 331 -6.40 24.64 11.47
CA LEU A 331 -6.97 24.87 10.16
C LEU A 331 -8.33 24.17 10.08
N VAL A 332 -9.38 24.95 9.92
CA VAL A 332 -10.75 24.42 9.81
C VAL A 332 -11.11 24.26 8.34
N PHE A 333 -11.26 23.01 7.93
CA PHE A 333 -11.67 22.66 6.57
C PHE A 333 -13.18 22.47 6.48
N ASP A 334 -13.79 23.09 5.46
CA ASP A 334 -15.16 22.84 5.06
C ASP A 334 -15.29 22.89 3.53
N HIS A 335 -15.99 21.92 2.94
CA HIS A 335 -16.23 21.81 1.49
C HIS A 335 -14.99 22.03 0.59
N GLY A 336 -13.81 21.62 1.07
CA GLY A 336 -12.52 21.69 0.34
C GLY A 336 -11.78 23.03 0.50
N GLU A 337 -12.23 23.91 1.35
CA GLU A 337 -11.64 25.21 1.63
C GLU A 337 -11.19 25.32 3.10
N VAL A 338 -10.22 26.15 3.40
CA VAL A 338 -9.85 26.55 4.76
C VAL A 338 -10.68 27.76 5.12
N ILE A 339 -11.72 27.56 5.95
CA ILE A 339 -12.69 28.62 6.28
C ILE A 339 -12.32 29.42 7.53
N GLU A 340 -11.60 28.79 8.47
CA GLU A 340 -11.13 29.43 9.70
C GLU A 340 -9.69 29.00 9.99
N ARG A 341 -8.93 29.90 10.60
CA ARG A 341 -7.53 29.68 10.97
C ARG A 341 -7.20 30.47 12.25
N GLY A 342 -6.53 29.84 13.20
CA GLY A 342 -6.13 30.48 14.45
C GLY A 342 -5.87 29.45 15.55
N ASN A 343 -5.52 29.88 16.75
CA ASN A 343 -5.39 29.00 17.90
C ASN A 343 -6.77 28.68 18.53
N HIS A 344 -6.80 27.74 19.47
CA HIS A 344 -8.05 27.32 20.12
C HIS A 344 -8.86 28.50 20.70
N MET A 345 -8.21 29.41 21.43
CA MET A 345 -8.88 30.53 22.10
C MET A 345 -9.45 31.52 21.09
N GLU A 346 -8.71 31.83 20.05
CA GLU A 346 -9.15 32.73 18.96
C GLU A 346 -10.38 32.13 18.26
N LEU A 347 -10.34 30.87 17.88
CA LEU A 347 -11.45 30.20 17.18
C LEU A 347 -12.68 30.03 18.07
N MET A 348 -12.52 29.77 19.36
CA MET A 348 -13.64 29.76 20.31
C MET A 348 -14.27 31.13 20.45
N THR A 349 -13.46 32.23 20.48
CA THR A 349 -13.93 33.60 20.56
C THR A 349 -14.65 34.01 19.29
N LEU A 350 -14.17 33.58 18.13
CA LEU A 350 -14.79 33.82 16.82
C LEU A 350 -16.22 33.24 16.76
N ASN A 351 -16.50 32.21 17.58
CA ASN A 351 -17.80 31.54 17.66
C ASN A 351 -18.30 31.03 16.29
N GLY A 352 -17.35 30.60 15.46
CA GLY A 352 -17.60 30.10 14.12
C GLY A 352 -17.78 28.57 14.07
N LYS A 353 -17.39 27.97 12.94
CA LYS A 353 -17.55 26.52 12.70
C LYS A 353 -16.75 25.66 13.66
N TYR A 354 -15.55 26.09 14.04
CA TYR A 354 -14.74 25.40 15.04
C TYR A 354 -15.46 25.35 16.39
N ALA A 355 -15.95 26.48 16.89
CA ALA A 355 -16.64 26.56 18.18
C ALA A 355 -17.93 25.71 18.17
N GLU A 356 -18.70 25.74 17.07
CA GLU A 356 -19.87 24.86 16.89
C GLU A 356 -19.48 23.40 17.04
N MET A 357 -18.49 22.92 16.27
CA MET A 357 -18.04 21.52 16.32
C MET A 357 -17.50 21.13 17.70
N PHE A 358 -16.73 22.00 18.35
CA PHE A 358 -16.15 21.76 19.66
C PHE A 358 -17.23 21.61 20.73
N ASN A 359 -18.23 22.48 20.75
CA ASN A 359 -19.33 22.44 21.71
C ASN A 359 -20.21 21.21 21.52
N LEU A 360 -20.53 20.84 20.27
CA LEU A 360 -21.29 19.63 19.96
C LEU A 360 -20.57 18.38 20.45
N GLN A 361 -19.24 18.32 20.25
CA GLN A 361 -18.45 17.18 20.69
C GLN A 361 -18.38 17.10 22.22
N LYS A 362 -18.21 18.24 22.90
CA LYS A 362 -18.22 18.33 24.37
C LYS A 362 -19.56 17.84 24.97
N GLU A 363 -20.69 18.25 24.38
CA GLU A 363 -22.02 17.80 24.81
C GLU A 363 -22.22 16.29 24.62
N SER A 364 -21.74 15.74 23.52
CA SER A 364 -21.83 14.29 23.26
C SER A 364 -21.07 13.48 24.30
N TYR A 365 -19.89 13.94 24.72
CA TYR A 365 -19.11 13.29 25.77
C TYR A 365 -19.79 13.42 27.14
N ALA A 366 -20.37 14.55 27.47
CA ALA A 366 -21.08 14.76 28.72
C ALA A 366 -22.30 13.81 28.86
N LYS A 367 -23.02 13.57 27.76
CA LYS A 367 -24.17 12.64 27.71
C LYS A 367 -23.78 11.15 27.75
N SER A 368 -22.56 10.79 27.37
CA SER A 368 -22.09 9.39 27.39
C SER A 368 -21.57 8.93 28.77
N ILE A 369 -21.46 9.84 29.74
CA ILE A 369 -20.97 9.57 31.10
C ILE A 369 -22.13 9.39 32.07
N ILE A 370 -23.35 9.69 31.65
CA ILE A 370 -24.63 9.46 32.43
C ILE A 370 -25.25 8.16 31.96
#